data_7e703ffd0946a1c2dfeec7081bc82b5c
#
_entry.id   7e703ffd0946a1c2dfeec7081bc82b5c
#
_cell.length_a   1.000
_cell.length_b   1.000
_cell.length_c   1.000
_cell.angle_alpha   90.00
_cell.angle_beta   90.00
_cell.angle_gamma   90.00
#
_symmetry.space_group_name_H-M   'P 1'
#
loop_
_entity.id
_entity.type
_entity.pdbx_description
1 polymer ?
#
loop_
_entity_poly.entity_id
_entity_poly.type
_entity_poly.pdbx_seq_one_letter_code
_entity_poly.pdbx_strand_id
1 'polypeptide(L)'
;MSRYMKKLYALASALIFSVAAFAQSYSVTFQVDLGSTSANSNGVHVAGSFQNWSPSTTSLTQVGTSSIYAATVTVSGGQLEYKFLNGNAWGDDESVPSSVNVGTNGNGNRWAVISSDTTLPAVMFAGAAPAGQKAIQFKVDYSLQTLSADSAHVAGSFQGWDPAKSQMVNFDGVHRYIAYAGKTDSIYFKFLNGNGWSAVETVPTSVR
;
A
#
# COMPACT_ATOMS: atom_id res chain seq x y z
N MET A 1 48.21 60.93 -7.43
CA MET A 1 46.82 60.81 -7.00
C MET A 1 46.37 59.37 -7.16
N SER A 2 46.38 58.62 -6.07
CA SER A 2 45.98 57.17 -6.08
C SER A 2 44.51 57.06 -5.75
N ARG A 3 43.77 56.48 -6.67
CA ARG A 3 42.36 56.15 -6.45
C ARG A 3 42.25 54.74 -5.84
N TYR A 4 41.96 54.68 -4.58
CA TYR A 4 41.59 53.40 -3.91
C TYR A 4 40.23 52.97 -4.38
N MET A 5 40.18 51.91 -5.20
CA MET A 5 38.95 51.18 -5.49
C MET A 5 38.57 50.31 -4.29
N LYS A 6 37.54 50.70 -3.56
CA LYS A 6 36.90 49.89 -2.53
C LYS A 6 36.14 48.73 -3.23
N LYS A 7 36.70 47.53 -3.14
CA LYS A 7 35.96 46.31 -3.53
C LYS A 7 34.95 46.02 -2.44
N LEU A 8 33.68 46.26 -2.72
CA LEU A 8 32.54 45.83 -1.90
C LEU A 8 32.33 44.33 -2.14
N TYR A 9 32.74 43.50 -1.18
CA TYR A 9 32.35 42.10 -1.19
C TYR A 9 30.94 42.01 -0.61
N ALA A 10 29.95 41.86 -1.49
CA ALA A 10 28.62 41.49 -1.09
C ALA A 10 28.66 40.00 -0.68
N LEU A 11 28.62 39.72 0.61
CA LEU A 11 28.38 38.39 1.14
C LEU A 11 26.91 38.05 0.90
N ALA A 12 26.61 37.35 -0.17
CA ALA A 12 25.31 36.74 -0.36
C ALA A 12 25.26 35.51 0.57
N SER A 13 24.72 35.69 1.75
CA SER A 13 24.30 34.57 2.60
C SER A 13 23.12 33.88 1.94
N ALA A 14 23.40 32.81 1.23
CA ALA A 14 22.36 31.88 0.78
C ALA A 14 21.74 31.24 2.02
N LEU A 15 20.57 31.73 2.43
CA LEU A 15 19.74 31.09 3.43
C LEU A 15 19.21 29.78 2.78
N ILE A 16 19.91 28.68 3.07
CA ILE A 16 19.40 27.35 2.71
C ILE A 16 18.24 27.07 3.68
N PHE A 17 17.03 27.38 3.25
CA PHE A 17 15.85 26.83 3.88
C PHE A 17 15.85 25.33 3.59
N SER A 18 16.35 24.53 4.51
CA SER A 18 16.03 23.11 4.55
C SER A 18 14.54 23.01 4.86
N VAL A 19 13.72 22.85 3.82
CA VAL A 19 12.34 22.39 3.99
C VAL A 19 12.47 20.97 4.50
N ALA A 20 12.34 20.78 5.82
CA ALA A 20 12.13 19.48 6.38
C ALA A 20 10.79 18.99 5.78
N ALA A 21 10.86 18.09 4.82
CA ALA A 21 9.68 17.38 4.35
C ALA A 21 9.21 16.51 5.52
N PHE A 22 8.28 17.01 6.31
CA PHE A 22 7.59 16.20 7.28
C PHE A 22 6.82 15.14 6.47
N ALA A 23 7.22 13.88 6.58
CA ALA A 23 6.45 12.79 6.05
C ALA A 23 5.05 12.89 6.67
N GLN A 24 4.04 13.11 5.84
CA GLN A 24 2.65 13.20 6.30
C GLN A 24 2.28 11.86 6.95
N SER A 25 1.71 11.94 8.16
CA SER A 25 1.29 10.75 8.90
C SER A 25 -0.21 10.59 8.83
N TYR A 26 -0.67 9.35 8.80
CA TYR A 26 -2.07 8.98 8.68
C TYR A 26 -2.45 7.94 9.71
N SER A 27 -3.73 7.95 10.09
CA SER A 27 -4.34 6.96 10.97
C SER A 27 -4.79 5.75 10.14
N VAL A 28 -4.14 4.60 10.33
CA VAL A 28 -4.46 3.37 9.60
C VAL A 28 -5.00 2.32 10.54
N THR A 29 -6.20 1.82 10.26
CA THR A 29 -6.78 0.68 10.96
C THR A 29 -6.46 -0.60 10.21
N PHE A 30 -5.62 -1.44 10.81
CA PHE A 30 -5.35 -2.81 10.36
C PHE A 30 -6.45 -3.73 10.85
N GLN A 31 -6.89 -4.65 10.00
CA GLN A 31 -7.91 -5.64 10.34
C GLN A 31 -7.54 -7.02 9.79
N VAL A 32 -7.73 -8.05 10.60
CA VAL A 32 -7.60 -9.45 10.20
C VAL A 32 -8.78 -10.26 10.71
N ASP A 33 -9.29 -11.15 9.88
CA ASP A 33 -10.34 -12.10 10.23
C ASP A 33 -9.72 -13.48 10.47
N LEU A 34 -9.79 -13.99 11.69
CA LEU A 34 -9.32 -15.33 12.03
C LEU A 34 -10.26 -16.44 11.58
N GLY A 35 -11.50 -16.09 11.15
CA GLY A 35 -12.50 -17.08 10.75
C GLY A 35 -12.85 -18.03 11.89
N SER A 36 -12.60 -19.32 11.68
CA SER A 36 -12.79 -20.36 12.70
C SER A 36 -11.57 -20.65 13.56
N THR A 37 -10.43 -19.96 13.30
CA THR A 37 -9.20 -20.14 14.07
C THR A 37 -9.33 -19.38 15.39
N SER A 38 -9.04 -20.06 16.51
CA SER A 38 -8.98 -19.39 17.82
C SER A 38 -7.79 -18.46 17.91
N ALA A 39 -7.96 -17.30 18.56
CA ALA A 39 -6.84 -16.44 18.86
C ALA A 39 -5.86 -17.13 19.85
N ASN A 40 -4.58 -16.94 19.59
CA ASN A 40 -3.51 -17.40 20.48
C ASN A 40 -3.63 -16.72 21.86
N SER A 41 -3.24 -17.40 22.91
CA SER A 41 -3.21 -16.83 24.28
C SER A 41 -2.31 -15.59 24.41
N ASN A 42 -1.32 -15.45 23.54
CA ASN A 42 -0.46 -14.26 23.44
C ASN A 42 -1.08 -13.13 22.58
N GLY A 43 -2.33 -13.29 22.13
CA GLY A 43 -3.07 -12.32 21.35
C GLY A 43 -2.80 -12.38 19.84
N VAL A 44 -3.40 -11.43 19.13
CA VAL A 44 -3.24 -11.24 17.68
C VAL A 44 -2.46 -9.95 17.46
N HIS A 45 -1.49 -9.96 16.57
CA HIS A 45 -0.59 -8.82 16.33
C HIS A 45 -0.46 -8.49 14.85
N VAL A 46 0.05 -7.29 14.57
CA VAL A 46 0.52 -6.89 13.24
C VAL A 46 1.95 -6.37 13.35
N ALA A 47 2.82 -6.86 12.48
CA ALA A 47 4.17 -6.36 12.32
C ALA A 47 4.35 -5.80 10.90
N GLY A 48 5.14 -4.73 10.76
CA GLY A 48 5.35 -4.12 9.47
C GLY A 48 6.45 -3.07 9.45
N SER A 49 6.66 -2.47 8.29
CA SER A 49 7.66 -1.43 8.07
C SER A 49 7.48 -0.19 8.96
N PHE A 50 6.26 0.04 9.45
CA PHE A 50 5.92 1.20 10.30
C PHE A 50 6.44 1.11 11.74
N GLN A 51 6.87 -0.06 12.20
CA GLN A 51 7.32 -0.30 13.59
C GLN A 51 8.54 -1.23 13.66
N ASN A 52 9.37 -1.20 12.61
CA ASN A 52 10.60 -1.99 12.47
C ASN A 52 10.37 -3.52 12.60
N TRP A 53 9.23 -4.01 12.12
CA TRP A 53 8.91 -5.44 12.09
C TRP A 53 8.92 -6.12 13.46
N SER A 54 8.54 -5.40 14.53
CA SER A 54 8.43 -6.00 15.86
C SER A 54 7.16 -6.87 15.97
N PRO A 55 7.26 -8.17 16.24
CA PRO A 55 6.10 -9.08 16.24
C PRO A 55 5.18 -8.89 17.45
N SER A 56 5.63 -8.21 18.50
CA SER A 56 4.91 -8.07 19.78
C SER A 56 4.44 -6.65 20.10
N THR A 57 4.84 -5.63 19.29
CA THR A 57 4.59 -4.23 19.67
C THR A 57 3.14 -3.78 19.40
N THR A 58 2.52 -4.26 18.32
CA THR A 58 1.19 -3.80 17.88
C THR A 58 0.17 -4.93 18.02
N SER A 59 -0.52 -4.96 19.16
CA SER A 59 -1.61 -5.91 19.40
C SER A 59 -2.92 -5.43 18.80
N LEU A 60 -3.72 -6.36 18.28
CA LEU A 60 -5.06 -6.13 17.78
C LEU A 60 -6.10 -6.58 18.83
N THR A 61 -7.19 -5.83 18.91
CA THR A 61 -8.32 -6.12 19.80
C THR A 61 -9.48 -6.70 19.00
N GLN A 62 -10.18 -7.69 19.54
CA GLN A 62 -11.35 -8.28 18.91
C GLN A 62 -12.46 -7.24 18.74
N VAL A 63 -13.05 -7.20 17.55
CA VAL A 63 -14.15 -6.29 17.21
C VAL A 63 -15.48 -6.91 17.62
N GLY A 64 -15.99 -6.48 18.77
CA GLY A 64 -17.22 -7.02 19.35
C GLY A 64 -17.09 -8.53 19.60
N THR A 65 -18.03 -9.32 19.07
CA THR A 65 -18.03 -10.79 19.17
C THR A 65 -17.63 -11.48 17.85
N SER A 66 -17.12 -10.71 16.88
CA SER A 66 -16.72 -11.24 15.58
C SER A 66 -15.38 -11.97 15.63
N SER A 67 -15.02 -12.67 14.55
CA SER A 67 -13.68 -13.23 14.35
C SER A 67 -12.63 -12.20 13.89
N ILE A 68 -13.03 -10.92 13.77
CA ILE A 68 -12.17 -9.84 13.30
C ILE A 68 -11.41 -9.21 14.47
N TYR A 69 -10.12 -8.99 14.28
CA TYR A 69 -9.24 -8.26 15.19
C TYR A 69 -8.73 -7.00 14.49
N ALA A 70 -8.65 -5.88 15.23
CA ALA A 70 -8.27 -4.58 14.67
C ALA A 70 -7.37 -3.78 15.60
N ALA A 71 -6.51 -2.96 15.01
CA ALA A 71 -5.76 -1.90 15.70
C ALA A 71 -5.61 -0.70 14.78
N THR A 72 -5.71 0.51 15.35
CA THR A 72 -5.44 1.77 14.64
C THR A 72 -4.07 2.28 15.05
N VAL A 73 -3.23 2.57 14.06
CA VAL A 73 -1.83 3.01 14.24
C VAL A 73 -1.56 4.22 13.37
N THR A 74 -0.76 5.15 13.87
CA THR A 74 -0.25 6.26 13.06
C THR A 74 0.96 5.77 12.26
N VAL A 75 0.91 5.91 10.92
CA VAL A 75 1.97 5.51 10.00
C VAL A 75 2.32 6.65 9.07
N SER A 76 3.54 6.65 8.54
CA SER A 76 3.92 7.57 7.47
C SER A 76 3.19 7.23 6.17
N GLY A 77 2.83 8.26 5.39
CA GLY A 77 2.29 8.07 4.04
C GLY A 77 3.27 7.38 3.11
N GLY A 78 2.74 6.73 2.07
CA GLY A 78 3.49 5.98 1.08
C GLY A 78 3.25 4.48 1.14
N GLN A 79 4.21 3.72 0.61
CA GLN A 79 4.15 2.26 0.59
C GLN A 79 4.40 1.68 1.98
N LEU A 80 3.53 0.76 2.37
CA LEU A 80 3.56 0.05 3.65
C LEU A 80 3.57 -1.46 3.39
N GLU A 81 4.47 -2.18 4.05
CA GLU A 81 4.46 -3.65 4.07
C GLU A 81 4.20 -4.15 5.50
N TYR A 82 3.42 -5.23 5.63
CA TYR A 82 3.03 -5.77 6.91
C TYR A 82 2.65 -7.26 6.86
N LYS A 83 2.58 -7.91 8.02
CA LYS A 83 2.03 -9.25 8.24
C LYS A 83 1.21 -9.28 9.51
N PHE A 84 0.21 -10.16 9.55
CA PHE A 84 -0.49 -10.50 10.78
C PHE A 84 0.15 -11.71 11.47
N LEU A 85 0.05 -11.74 12.80
CA LEU A 85 0.50 -12.83 13.62
C LEU A 85 -0.65 -13.29 14.53
N ASN A 86 -0.88 -14.59 14.60
CA ASN A 86 -1.76 -15.17 15.61
C ASN A 86 -0.90 -15.64 16.80
N GLY A 87 -0.35 -14.68 17.52
CA GLY A 87 0.65 -14.77 18.55
C GLY A 87 1.48 -13.50 18.62
N ASN A 88 2.63 -13.49 19.29
CA ASN A 88 3.49 -12.33 19.48
C ASN A 88 4.97 -12.57 19.15
N ALA A 89 5.29 -13.62 18.41
CA ALA A 89 6.64 -14.01 18.04
C ALA A 89 6.71 -14.40 16.55
N TRP A 90 7.89 -14.30 15.94
CA TRP A 90 8.12 -14.86 14.61
C TRP A 90 7.98 -16.37 14.64
N GLY A 91 7.23 -16.91 13.69
CA GLY A 91 6.74 -18.29 13.67
C GLY A 91 5.22 -18.36 13.89
N ASP A 92 4.61 -17.34 14.52
CA ASP A 92 3.16 -17.17 14.62
C ASP A 92 2.60 -16.36 13.45
N ASP A 93 3.47 -15.86 12.54
CA ASP A 93 3.10 -15.03 11.42
C ASP A 93 2.43 -15.83 10.29
N GLU A 94 1.52 -15.17 9.60
CA GLU A 94 0.81 -15.74 8.47
C GLU A 94 1.70 -16.03 7.26
N SER A 95 1.36 -17.06 6.51
CA SER A 95 1.86 -17.26 5.14
C SER A 95 0.98 -16.50 4.17
N VAL A 96 1.40 -15.29 3.75
CA VAL A 96 0.62 -14.48 2.81
C VAL A 96 0.63 -15.13 1.42
N PRO A 97 -0.53 -15.39 0.80
CA PRO A 97 -0.60 -16.04 -0.52
C PRO A 97 0.18 -15.27 -1.59
N SER A 98 0.89 -16.00 -2.48
CA SER A 98 1.71 -15.41 -3.55
C SER A 98 0.91 -14.56 -4.54
N SER A 99 -0.40 -14.77 -4.63
CA SER A 99 -1.29 -13.98 -5.46
C SER A 99 -1.50 -12.53 -4.96
N VAL A 100 -1.16 -12.23 -3.72
CA VAL A 100 -1.37 -10.90 -3.11
C VAL A 100 -0.18 -10.38 -2.33
N ASN A 101 0.91 -11.12 -2.28
CA ASN A 101 2.09 -10.71 -1.53
C ASN A 101 3.08 -9.90 -2.37
N VAL A 102 3.95 -9.21 -1.67
CA VAL A 102 5.20 -8.63 -2.16
C VAL A 102 6.31 -9.03 -1.19
N GLY A 103 7.53 -8.83 -1.59
CA GLY A 103 8.71 -9.08 -0.76
C GLY A 103 9.76 -9.86 -1.51
N THR A 104 10.99 -9.66 -1.09
CA THR A 104 12.17 -10.37 -1.59
C THR A 104 12.49 -11.57 -0.68
N ASN A 105 13.14 -12.58 -1.21
CA ASN A 105 13.65 -13.73 -0.46
C ASN A 105 12.61 -14.69 0.14
N GLY A 106 11.42 -14.81 -0.47
CA GLY A 106 10.40 -15.76 -0.05
C GLY A 106 9.58 -15.33 1.18
N ASN A 107 9.88 -14.19 1.78
CA ASN A 107 9.10 -13.60 2.85
C ASN A 107 7.97 -12.75 2.28
N GLY A 108 6.91 -13.39 1.79
CA GLY A 108 5.77 -12.67 1.25
C GLY A 108 5.08 -11.82 2.31
N ASN A 109 4.99 -10.50 2.06
CA ASN A 109 4.31 -9.54 2.94
C ASN A 109 3.02 -9.04 2.28
N ARG A 110 2.03 -8.68 3.08
CA ARG A 110 0.94 -7.80 2.63
C ARG A 110 1.48 -6.41 2.39
N TRP A 111 0.77 -5.63 1.59
CA TRP A 111 1.15 -4.26 1.30
C TRP A 111 -0.08 -3.37 1.11
N ALA A 112 0.12 -2.08 1.34
CA ALA A 112 -0.86 -1.02 1.10
C ALA A 112 -0.15 0.27 0.70
N VAL A 113 -0.87 1.19 0.05
CA VAL A 113 -0.44 2.59 -0.15
C VAL A 113 -1.29 3.47 0.73
N ILE A 114 -0.62 4.25 1.54
CA ILE A 114 -1.26 5.14 2.51
C ILE A 114 -1.12 6.58 2.03
N SER A 115 -2.24 7.20 1.67
CA SER A 115 -2.34 8.59 1.23
C SER A 115 -3.38 9.40 2.01
N SER A 116 -4.12 8.73 2.90
CA SER A 116 -5.13 9.32 3.79
C SER A 116 -5.38 8.41 4.98
N ASP A 117 -6.08 8.91 5.99
CA ASP A 117 -6.65 8.08 7.04
C ASP A 117 -7.52 6.98 6.41
N THR A 118 -7.30 5.73 6.81
CA THR A 118 -7.96 4.59 6.17
C THR A 118 -8.15 3.40 7.09
N THR A 119 -9.17 2.62 6.79
CA THR A 119 -9.37 1.28 7.35
C THR A 119 -9.09 0.26 6.26
N LEU A 120 -8.07 -0.57 6.46
CA LEU A 120 -7.74 -1.65 5.53
C LEU A 120 -8.79 -2.76 5.62
N PRO A 121 -9.10 -3.46 4.52
CA PRO A 121 -10.07 -4.55 4.54
C PRO A 121 -9.70 -5.65 5.54
N ALA A 122 -10.71 -6.23 6.21
CA ALA A 122 -10.53 -7.37 7.12
C ALA A 122 -10.24 -8.64 6.32
N VAL A 123 -8.99 -8.83 5.94
CA VAL A 123 -8.56 -10.02 5.18
C VAL A 123 -8.51 -11.26 6.08
N MET A 124 -8.79 -12.42 5.50
CA MET A 124 -8.62 -13.70 6.22
C MET A 124 -7.15 -13.90 6.60
N PHE A 125 -6.88 -14.35 7.81
CA PHE A 125 -5.53 -14.76 8.24
C PHE A 125 -5.00 -15.85 7.31
N ALA A 126 -3.80 -15.66 6.78
CA ALA A 126 -3.20 -16.49 5.73
C ALA A 126 -4.04 -16.61 4.43
N GLY A 127 -5.08 -15.78 4.28
CA GLY A 127 -5.94 -15.74 3.10
C GLY A 127 -5.60 -14.59 2.15
N ALA A 128 -6.06 -14.66 0.92
CA ALA A 128 -5.81 -13.63 -0.09
C ALA A 128 -6.79 -12.44 0.01
N ALA A 129 -7.98 -12.63 0.59
CA ALA A 129 -9.08 -11.67 0.54
C ALA A 129 -9.91 -11.69 1.83
N PRO A 130 -10.79 -10.70 2.04
CA PRO A 130 -11.85 -10.76 3.03
C PRO A 130 -12.77 -11.96 2.83
N ALA A 131 -13.46 -12.38 3.89
CA ALA A 131 -14.40 -13.49 3.85
C ALA A 131 -15.45 -13.30 2.74
N GLY A 132 -15.71 -14.35 1.96
CA GLY A 132 -16.68 -14.30 0.86
C GLY A 132 -16.22 -13.58 -0.42
N GLN A 133 -15.03 -13.00 -0.43
CA GLN A 133 -14.47 -12.30 -1.58
C GLN A 133 -13.30 -13.05 -2.23
N LYS A 134 -12.90 -12.62 -3.42
CA LYS A 134 -11.64 -12.95 -4.09
C LYS A 134 -10.77 -11.71 -4.23
N ALA A 135 -9.46 -11.89 -4.14
CA ALA A 135 -8.50 -10.86 -4.48
C ALA A 135 -8.13 -10.95 -5.96
N ILE A 136 -7.98 -9.81 -6.60
CA ILE A 136 -7.52 -9.66 -7.98
C ILE A 136 -6.32 -8.75 -7.95
N GLN A 137 -5.15 -9.28 -8.28
CA GLN A 137 -3.95 -8.47 -8.42
C GLN A 137 -3.78 -8.05 -9.88
N PHE A 138 -3.91 -6.76 -10.14
CA PHE A 138 -3.56 -6.15 -11.42
C PHE A 138 -2.06 -5.92 -11.47
N LYS A 139 -1.46 -6.20 -12.63
CA LYS A 139 -0.03 -6.01 -12.90
C LYS A 139 0.14 -5.42 -14.28
N VAL A 140 0.96 -4.38 -14.40
CA VAL A 140 1.33 -3.77 -15.67
C VAL A 140 2.80 -3.37 -15.66
N ASP A 141 3.49 -3.65 -16.74
CA ASP A 141 4.88 -3.27 -16.99
C ASP A 141 4.90 -2.03 -17.90
N TYR A 142 5.51 -0.95 -17.42
CA TYR A 142 5.72 0.30 -18.17
C TYR A 142 7.15 0.46 -18.67
N SER A 143 7.98 -0.60 -18.67
CA SER A 143 9.40 -0.54 -19.05
C SER A 143 9.65 0.04 -20.48
N LEU A 144 8.66 -0.08 -21.36
CA LEU A 144 8.71 0.42 -22.73
C LEU A 144 8.06 1.81 -22.90
N GLN A 145 7.60 2.46 -21.84
CA GLN A 145 6.93 3.74 -21.87
C GLN A 145 7.44 4.66 -20.77
N THR A 146 7.42 5.97 -21.02
CA THR A 146 7.64 6.95 -19.95
C THR A 146 6.41 7.00 -19.05
N LEU A 147 6.60 6.74 -17.78
CA LEU A 147 5.54 6.82 -16.77
C LEU A 147 5.13 8.29 -16.57
N SER A 148 3.83 8.55 -16.48
CA SER A 148 3.29 9.85 -16.12
C SER A 148 3.72 10.29 -14.71
N ALA A 149 3.80 11.59 -14.47
CA ALA A 149 4.03 12.14 -13.12
C ALA A 149 2.92 11.72 -12.14
N ASP A 150 1.70 11.50 -12.62
CA ASP A 150 0.56 10.99 -11.83
C ASP A 150 0.58 9.47 -11.64
N SER A 151 1.68 8.79 -12.04
CA SER A 151 1.87 7.36 -11.90
C SER A 151 0.91 6.49 -12.75
N ALA A 152 1.01 5.17 -12.59
CA ALA A 152 0.10 4.21 -13.21
C ALA A 152 -1.18 4.07 -12.39
N HIS A 153 -2.31 3.90 -13.05
CA HIS A 153 -3.61 3.64 -12.42
C HIS A 153 -4.30 2.45 -13.10
N VAL A 154 -5.28 1.89 -12.42
CA VAL A 154 -6.22 0.92 -12.97
C VAL A 154 -7.64 1.36 -12.62
N ALA A 155 -8.50 1.47 -13.63
CA ALA A 155 -9.92 1.75 -13.41
C ALA A 155 -10.76 0.57 -13.87
N GLY A 156 -11.86 0.30 -13.17
CA GLY A 156 -12.70 -0.84 -13.51
C GLY A 156 -14.00 -0.92 -12.73
N SER A 157 -14.76 -1.97 -12.98
CA SER A 157 -16.05 -2.22 -12.33
C SER A 157 -15.95 -2.37 -10.81
N PHE A 158 -14.77 -2.73 -10.28
CA PHE A 158 -14.53 -2.93 -8.85
C PHE A 158 -14.51 -1.62 -8.02
N GLN A 159 -14.38 -0.46 -8.66
CA GLN A 159 -14.28 0.85 -7.97
C GLN A 159 -15.11 1.96 -8.65
N GLY A 160 -16.06 1.57 -9.52
CA GLY A 160 -16.96 2.51 -10.20
C GLY A 160 -16.32 3.30 -11.35
N TRP A 161 -15.26 2.76 -11.96
CA TRP A 161 -14.59 3.36 -13.12
C TRP A 161 -13.97 4.74 -12.86
N ASP A 162 -13.54 5.04 -11.65
CA ASP A 162 -12.88 6.31 -11.32
C ASP A 162 -11.36 6.19 -11.60
N PRO A 163 -10.82 6.90 -12.61
CA PRO A 163 -9.42 6.75 -13.00
C PRO A 163 -8.43 7.26 -11.96
N ALA A 164 -8.88 8.09 -11.02
CA ALA A 164 -8.00 8.69 -10.00
C ALA A 164 -7.86 7.85 -8.73
N LYS A 165 -8.77 6.88 -8.48
CA LYS A 165 -8.83 6.18 -7.19
C LYS A 165 -7.81 5.07 -6.98
N SER A 166 -7.38 4.39 -8.02
CA SER A 166 -6.63 3.14 -7.89
C SER A 166 -5.22 3.31 -8.44
N GLN A 167 -4.43 4.14 -7.76
CA GLN A 167 -3.01 4.29 -8.07
C GLN A 167 -2.28 2.97 -7.84
N MET A 168 -1.49 2.57 -8.81
CA MET A 168 -0.67 1.36 -8.77
C MET A 168 0.70 1.65 -8.18
N VAL A 169 1.29 0.67 -7.52
CA VAL A 169 2.60 0.77 -6.87
C VAL A 169 3.63 -0.04 -7.61
N ASN A 170 4.80 0.54 -7.78
CA ASN A 170 5.93 -0.15 -8.39
C ASN A 170 6.60 -1.09 -7.38
N PHE A 171 6.69 -2.37 -7.76
CA PHE A 171 7.52 -3.37 -7.11
C PHE A 171 8.39 -4.04 -8.19
N ASP A 172 9.69 -3.84 -8.12
CA ASP A 172 10.68 -4.44 -9.03
C ASP A 172 10.37 -4.18 -10.53
N GLY A 173 9.97 -2.96 -10.87
CA GLY A 173 9.65 -2.55 -12.25
C GLY A 173 8.22 -2.85 -12.70
N VAL A 174 7.44 -3.59 -11.92
CA VAL A 174 6.03 -3.92 -12.22
C VAL A 174 5.08 -3.15 -11.33
N HIS A 175 4.16 -2.39 -11.92
CA HIS A 175 3.13 -1.68 -11.18
C HIS A 175 2.00 -2.64 -10.80
N ARG A 176 1.58 -2.61 -9.53
CA ARG A 176 0.60 -3.54 -8.96
C ARG A 176 -0.51 -2.81 -8.22
N TYR A 177 -1.70 -3.38 -8.26
CA TYR A 177 -2.86 -2.99 -7.46
C TYR A 177 -3.66 -4.22 -7.06
N ILE A 178 -4.23 -4.25 -5.86
CA ILE A 178 -5.10 -5.32 -5.39
C ILE A 178 -6.52 -4.77 -5.23
N ALA A 179 -7.47 -5.39 -5.90
CA ALA A 179 -8.90 -5.17 -5.67
C ALA A 179 -9.54 -6.41 -5.06
N TYR A 180 -10.65 -6.19 -4.37
CA TYR A 180 -11.49 -7.26 -3.82
C TYR A 180 -12.86 -7.22 -4.48
N ALA A 181 -13.41 -8.39 -4.80
CA ALA A 181 -14.70 -8.54 -5.46
C ALA A 181 -15.42 -9.79 -4.97
N GLY A 182 -16.71 -9.88 -5.17
CA GLY A 182 -17.47 -11.11 -4.91
C GLY A 182 -16.90 -12.28 -5.73
N LYS A 183 -16.97 -13.51 -5.17
CA LYS A 183 -16.34 -14.69 -5.79
C LYS A 183 -16.80 -14.95 -7.22
N THR A 184 -18.06 -14.62 -7.53
CA THR A 184 -18.68 -14.82 -8.84
C THR A 184 -18.66 -13.59 -9.75
N ASP A 185 -18.17 -12.43 -9.26
CA ASP A 185 -18.19 -11.19 -10.03
C ASP A 185 -17.25 -11.26 -11.23
N SER A 186 -17.72 -10.79 -12.38
CA SER A 186 -16.89 -10.50 -13.55
C SER A 186 -16.30 -9.10 -13.39
N ILE A 187 -14.99 -8.96 -13.58
CA ILE A 187 -14.29 -7.71 -13.43
C ILE A 187 -13.84 -7.22 -14.81
N TYR A 188 -14.26 -6.01 -15.14
CA TYR A 188 -13.83 -5.27 -16.32
C TYR A 188 -12.91 -4.14 -15.87
N PHE A 189 -11.82 -3.93 -16.58
CA PHE A 189 -10.82 -2.93 -16.20
C PHE A 189 -10.06 -2.38 -17.40
N LYS A 190 -9.34 -1.28 -17.18
CA LYS A 190 -8.35 -0.69 -18.06
C LYS A 190 -7.20 -0.13 -17.25
N PHE A 191 -5.99 -0.18 -17.83
CA PHE A 191 -4.84 0.52 -17.29
C PHE A 191 -4.76 1.94 -17.83
N LEU A 192 -4.18 2.84 -17.02
CA LEU A 192 -3.97 4.24 -17.38
C LEU A 192 -2.52 4.63 -17.01
N ASN A 193 -1.87 5.32 -17.91
CA ASN A 193 -0.58 5.96 -17.63
C ASN A 193 -0.82 7.40 -17.14
N GLY A 194 -1.44 7.52 -15.98
CA GLY A 194 -1.91 8.77 -15.36
C GLY A 194 -3.24 8.57 -14.63
N ASN A 195 -3.81 9.64 -14.10
CA ASN A 195 -5.01 9.64 -13.25
C ASN A 195 -6.30 10.07 -13.96
N GLY A 196 -6.30 10.16 -15.28
CA GLY A 196 -7.43 10.63 -16.10
C GLY A 196 -7.66 9.80 -17.35
N TRP A 197 -8.88 9.83 -17.89
CA TRP A 197 -9.28 9.04 -19.06
C TRP A 197 -8.53 9.36 -20.35
N SER A 198 -7.88 10.52 -20.45
CA SER A 198 -7.00 10.86 -21.59
C SER A 198 -5.74 9.99 -21.66
N ALA A 199 -5.39 9.34 -20.56
CA ALA A 199 -4.20 8.49 -20.41
C ALA A 199 -4.52 6.98 -20.46
N VAL A 200 -5.75 6.61 -20.86
CA VAL A 200 -6.20 5.22 -20.89
C VAL A 200 -5.55 4.42 -22.03
N GLU A 201 -5.24 3.16 -21.75
CA GLU A 201 -4.75 2.22 -22.77
C GLU A 201 -5.77 1.96 -23.90
N THR A 202 -5.26 1.64 -25.07
CA THR A 202 -6.04 1.08 -26.17
C THR A 202 -5.94 -0.45 -26.13
N VAL A 203 -6.99 -1.12 -25.67
CA VAL A 203 -7.02 -2.59 -25.63
C VAL A 203 -7.25 -3.13 -27.05
N PRO A 204 -6.37 -3.99 -27.59
CA PRO A 204 -6.57 -4.59 -28.90
C PRO A 204 -7.85 -5.42 -28.95
N THR A 205 -8.54 -5.43 -30.10
CA THR A 205 -9.80 -6.16 -30.28
C THR A 205 -9.65 -7.68 -30.10
N SER A 206 -8.44 -8.20 -30.32
CA SER A 206 -8.11 -9.63 -30.13
C SER A 206 -8.10 -10.10 -28.68
N VAL A 207 -8.13 -9.18 -27.70
CA VAL A 207 -8.05 -9.48 -26.27
C VAL A 207 -9.17 -8.80 -25.45
N ARG A 208 -10.22 -8.36 -26.14
CA ARG A 208 -11.42 -7.77 -25.52
C ARG A 208 -12.45 -8.82 -25.12
#